data_09da8695e978adda82597e075c297cb6
#
_entry.id   09da8695e978adda82597e075c297cb6
#
_cell.length_a   1.000
_cell.length_b   1.000
_cell.length_c   1.000
_cell.angle_alpha   90.00
_cell.angle_beta   90.00
_cell.angle_gamma   90.00
#
_symmetry.space_group_name_H-M   'P 1'
#
loop_
_entity.id
_entity.type
_entity.pdbx_description
1 polymer ?
#
loop_
_entity_poly.entity_id
_entity_poly.type
_entity_poly.pdbx_seq_one_letter_code
_entity_poly.pdbx_strand_id
1 'polypeptide(L)'
;MGAARTHAGGEGGGPAGDGAAPGGARPEPVPARRRTPWPLAVVAVLFVVVPFLTWYWTWFGRGLSDDEIARHLREGSPRHTQHALSRVAEKIERGDPAAARWNAQVAALAASRSPDVRMTAAWVMGLEHKSAEFRDALLKLVEDPEPIVRRNAALALVRFGDPRCRGELLAMLRPFSVKAPAEGTALTALTEGTPVKRESLLARYFVLKPQPTYEVRSPLPGRVEKAFVKEGVSWRAGDELFLIAPDEEQARDALVGLYYVGGAGELGEVERYARGVEGMPADVKEKAARTAEAIRRRVSGAR
;
A
#
# COMPACT_ATOMS: atom_id res chain seq x y z
N MET A 1 3.15 -47.56 36.68
CA MET A 1 4.23 -48.50 37.01
C MET A 1 5.44 -47.66 37.28
N GLY A 2 5.84 -47.42 38.44
CA GLY A 2 6.31 -48.17 39.59
C GLY A 2 7.61 -47.52 39.97
N ALA A 3 7.64 -46.86 41.06
CA ALA A 3 8.08 -47.23 42.41
C ALA A 3 9.60 -47.02 42.56
N ALA A 4 10.10 -46.11 43.40
CA ALA A 4 10.08 -46.05 44.84
C ALA A 4 11.28 -46.76 45.49
N ARG A 5 11.77 -46.10 46.52
CA ARG A 5 12.39 -46.58 47.81
C ARG A 5 13.87 -46.27 48.00
N THR A 6 14.19 -45.42 48.92
CA THR A 6 14.30 -45.49 50.41
C THR A 6 15.49 -46.31 50.93
N HIS A 7 16.28 -45.72 51.77
CA HIS A 7 16.60 -46.06 53.19
C HIS A 7 17.93 -45.41 53.60
N ALA A 8 18.05 -44.64 54.58
CA ALA A 8 17.96 -44.79 56.04
C ALA A 8 19.26 -45.24 56.69
N GLY A 9 19.66 -44.49 57.68
CA GLY A 9 20.02 -44.99 58.98
C GLY A 9 21.48 -44.88 59.43
N GLY A 10 21.68 -44.37 60.61
CA GLY A 10 22.76 -44.76 61.42
C GLY A 10 23.41 -43.69 62.33
N GLU A 11 22.90 -43.68 63.45
CA GLU A 11 23.29 -43.16 64.78
C GLU A 11 24.78 -43.26 65.16
N GLY A 12 25.18 -42.35 66.10
CA GLY A 12 26.17 -42.71 67.07
C GLY A 12 27.05 -41.59 67.64
N GLY A 13 26.74 -41.09 68.83
CA GLY A 13 27.68 -40.86 69.90
C GLY A 13 28.40 -39.52 70.03
N GLY A 14 27.98 -38.73 71.00
CA GLY A 14 28.83 -37.68 71.62
C GLY A 14 29.99 -38.22 72.45
N PRO A 15 30.78 -37.46 73.24
CA PRO A 15 30.33 -36.32 74.04
C PRO A 15 31.32 -35.12 74.18
N ALA A 16 30.81 -34.07 74.79
CA ALA A 16 31.36 -33.02 75.65
C ALA A 16 32.79 -32.46 75.44
N GLY A 17 32.90 -31.16 75.46
CA GLY A 17 34.14 -30.44 75.73
C GLY A 17 34.04 -28.92 75.43
N ASP A 18 33.77 -28.20 76.50
CA ASP A 18 34.20 -26.85 76.91
C ASP A 18 34.31 -25.70 75.89
N GLY A 19 33.54 -24.74 76.16
CA GLY A 19 33.78 -23.32 76.45
C GLY A 19 34.78 -22.52 75.64
N ALA A 20 34.25 -21.74 74.63
CA ALA A 20 34.88 -20.49 74.35
C ALA A 20 33.82 -19.56 73.73
N ALA A 21 33.62 -18.37 74.27
CA ALA A 21 32.69 -17.35 73.82
C ALA A 21 33.01 -16.89 72.38
N PRO A 22 32.02 -16.74 71.51
CA PRO A 22 32.26 -16.20 70.18
C PRO A 22 32.40 -14.67 70.26
N GLY A 23 33.56 -14.17 69.81
CA GLY A 23 33.82 -12.77 69.58
C GLY A 23 32.80 -12.24 68.59
N GLY A 24 32.15 -11.13 68.96
CA GLY A 24 31.16 -10.45 68.15
C GLY A 24 31.76 -10.04 66.85
N ALA A 25 31.24 -10.65 65.78
CA ALA A 25 31.46 -10.15 64.41
C ALA A 25 30.74 -8.78 64.28
N ARG A 26 31.50 -7.72 64.11
CA ARG A 26 30.98 -6.43 63.77
C ARG A 26 30.26 -6.57 62.42
N PRO A 27 29.00 -6.12 62.30
CA PRO A 27 28.34 -6.11 60.99
C PRO A 27 29.11 -5.18 60.05
N GLU A 28 29.49 -5.69 58.89
CA GLU A 28 30.04 -4.88 57.82
C GLU A 28 29.03 -3.77 57.44
N PRO A 29 29.51 -2.53 57.23
CA PRO A 29 28.63 -1.43 56.85
C PRO A 29 28.07 -1.72 55.43
N VAL A 30 26.75 -1.96 55.35
CA VAL A 30 26.01 -2.01 54.09
C VAL A 30 26.29 -0.73 53.34
N PRO A 31 26.78 -0.78 52.07
CA PRO A 31 27.06 0.43 51.31
C PRO A 31 25.77 1.24 51.16
N ALA A 32 25.76 2.42 51.72
CA ALA A 32 24.65 3.36 51.61
C ALA A 32 24.36 3.60 50.12
N ARG A 33 23.20 3.14 49.63
CA ARG A 33 22.70 3.48 48.30
C ARG A 33 22.71 5.02 48.17
N ARG A 34 23.70 5.55 47.47
CA ARG A 34 23.74 6.97 47.11
C ARG A 34 22.47 7.27 46.34
N ARG A 35 21.50 7.91 46.95
CA ARG A 35 20.31 8.45 46.30
C ARG A 35 20.83 9.52 45.35
N THR A 36 20.80 9.25 44.04
CA THR A 36 21.08 10.27 43.03
C THR A 36 20.16 11.44 43.31
N PRO A 37 20.67 12.66 43.55
CA PRO A 37 19.81 13.80 43.83
C PRO A 37 18.89 14.01 42.63
N TRP A 38 17.61 13.99 42.90
CA TRP A 38 16.55 14.09 41.87
C TRP A 38 16.78 15.22 40.85
N PRO A 39 17.33 16.42 41.24
CA PRO A 39 17.64 17.44 40.27
C PRO A 39 18.68 17.02 39.23
N LEU A 40 19.67 16.20 39.60
CA LEU A 40 20.64 15.62 38.64
C LEU A 40 19.98 14.64 37.64
N ALA A 41 19.02 13.84 38.11
CA ALA A 41 18.25 12.95 37.24
C ALA A 41 17.39 13.74 36.24
N VAL A 42 16.75 14.83 36.69
CA VAL A 42 15.98 15.74 35.82
C VAL A 42 16.88 16.41 34.78
N VAL A 43 18.04 16.90 35.16
CA VAL A 43 19.02 17.50 34.23
C VAL A 43 19.49 16.46 33.20
N ALA A 44 19.79 15.23 33.61
CA ALA A 44 20.19 14.15 32.71
C ALA A 44 19.06 13.79 31.72
N VAL A 45 17.81 13.74 32.17
CA VAL A 45 16.65 13.51 31.29
C VAL A 45 16.46 14.66 30.30
N LEU A 46 16.56 15.92 30.76
CA LEU A 46 16.49 17.08 29.87
C LEU A 46 17.61 17.09 28.82
N PHE A 47 18.83 16.65 29.21
CA PHE A 47 19.97 16.59 28.29
C PHE A 47 19.79 15.54 27.17
N VAL A 48 18.94 14.55 27.37
CA VAL A 48 18.58 13.54 26.36
C VAL A 48 17.31 13.95 25.60
N VAL A 49 16.29 14.38 26.34
CA VAL A 49 14.96 14.67 25.76
C VAL A 49 14.99 15.93 24.89
N VAL A 50 15.68 16.99 25.30
CA VAL A 50 15.72 18.25 24.53
C VAL A 50 16.43 18.07 23.20
N PRO A 51 17.64 17.48 23.10
CA PRO A 51 18.27 17.20 21.80
C PRO A 51 17.45 16.22 20.95
N PHE A 52 16.85 15.19 21.58
CA PHE A 52 15.97 14.25 20.87
C PHE A 52 14.74 14.93 20.31
N LEU A 53 14.04 15.76 21.09
CA LEU A 53 12.90 16.54 20.61
C LEU A 53 13.32 17.54 19.54
N THR A 54 14.45 18.24 19.72
CA THR A 54 14.97 19.17 18.71
C THR A 54 15.32 18.44 17.42
N TRP A 55 15.99 17.29 17.52
CA TRP A 55 16.28 16.41 16.37
C TRP A 55 14.99 15.90 15.73
N TYR A 56 14.04 15.39 16.52
CA TYR A 56 12.75 14.91 16.05
C TYR A 56 11.95 16.02 15.34
N TRP A 57 11.85 17.21 15.94
CA TRP A 57 11.16 18.36 15.33
C TRP A 57 11.88 18.87 14.07
N THR A 58 13.21 18.80 14.02
CA THR A 58 13.99 19.24 12.86
C THR A 58 13.88 18.26 11.69
N TRP A 59 13.78 16.96 11.97
CA TRP A 59 13.74 15.92 10.95
C TRP A 59 12.34 15.43 10.58
N PHE A 60 11.40 15.41 11.52
CA PHE A 60 10.06 14.85 11.35
C PHE A 60 8.94 15.90 11.50
N GLY A 61 9.19 17.06 12.09
CA GLY A 61 8.20 18.08 12.41
C GLY A 61 8.10 19.26 11.45
N ARG A 62 8.99 19.41 10.48
CA ARG A 62 8.90 20.46 9.48
C ARG A 62 7.93 20.08 8.38
N GLY A 63 6.69 20.55 8.48
CA GLY A 63 5.81 20.61 7.32
C GLY A 63 6.46 21.48 6.23
N LEU A 64 6.29 21.08 4.95
CA LEU A 64 6.70 21.94 3.85
C LEU A 64 5.96 23.27 3.93
N SER A 65 6.69 24.38 3.77
CA SER A 65 6.09 25.70 3.59
C SER A 65 5.35 25.75 2.25
N ASP A 66 4.45 26.71 2.10
CA ASP A 66 3.68 26.90 0.86
C ASP A 66 4.58 27.16 -0.35
N ASP A 67 5.70 27.86 -0.16
CA ASP A 67 6.70 28.11 -1.23
C ASP A 67 7.47 26.85 -1.58
N GLU A 68 7.80 25.99 -0.59
CA GLU A 68 8.42 24.70 -0.83
C GLU A 68 7.48 23.75 -1.57
N ILE A 69 6.20 23.71 -1.20
CA ILE A 69 5.18 22.95 -1.92
C ILE A 69 5.15 23.40 -3.38
N ALA A 70 4.99 24.71 -3.63
CA ALA A 70 4.93 25.26 -4.98
C ALA A 70 6.19 24.96 -5.81
N ARG A 71 7.37 25.02 -5.20
CA ARG A 71 8.64 24.70 -5.84
C ARG A 71 8.74 23.21 -6.17
N HIS A 72 8.39 22.31 -5.24
CA HIS A 72 8.45 20.86 -5.47
C HIS A 72 7.41 20.37 -6.48
N LEU A 73 6.26 21.00 -6.58
CA LEU A 73 5.28 20.70 -7.63
C LEU A 73 5.78 21.08 -9.02
N ARG A 74 6.60 22.13 -9.17
CA ARG A 74 7.14 22.58 -10.48
C ARG A 74 8.42 21.87 -10.88
N GLU A 75 9.35 21.71 -9.96
CA GLU A 75 10.75 21.36 -10.26
C GLU A 75 11.28 20.21 -9.42
N GLY A 76 10.42 19.58 -8.62
CA GLY A 76 10.80 18.51 -7.70
C GLY A 76 11.21 17.22 -8.40
N SER A 77 12.13 16.48 -7.81
CA SER A 77 12.29 15.07 -8.16
C SER A 77 10.98 14.31 -7.86
N PRO A 78 10.70 13.17 -8.50
CA PRO A 78 9.46 12.42 -8.27
C PRO A 78 9.11 12.23 -6.79
N ARG A 79 10.10 11.97 -5.95
CA ARG A 79 9.92 11.79 -4.50
C ARG A 79 9.49 13.09 -3.79
N HIS A 80 10.13 14.22 -4.13
CA HIS A 80 9.77 15.51 -3.56
C HIS A 80 8.39 15.98 -4.05
N THR A 81 8.08 15.73 -5.32
CA THR A 81 6.76 16.04 -5.88
C THR A 81 5.66 15.22 -5.20
N GLN A 82 5.86 13.93 -4.95
CA GLN A 82 4.91 13.11 -4.20
C GLN A 82 4.70 13.61 -2.77
N HIS A 83 5.78 14.03 -2.08
CA HIS A 83 5.65 14.61 -0.75
C HIS A 83 4.86 15.94 -0.77
N ALA A 84 5.12 16.81 -1.76
CA ALA A 84 4.34 18.03 -1.94
C ALA A 84 2.87 17.73 -2.24
N LEU A 85 2.57 16.75 -3.12
CA LEU A 85 1.22 16.28 -3.39
C LEU A 85 0.50 15.79 -2.13
N SER A 86 1.18 15.02 -1.26
CA SER A 86 0.61 14.57 0.02
C SER A 86 0.25 15.75 0.93
N ARG A 87 1.06 16.81 0.95
CA ARG A 87 0.75 18.03 1.72
C ARG A 87 -0.43 18.81 1.14
N VAL A 88 -0.55 18.87 -0.17
CA VAL A 88 -1.73 19.46 -0.82
C VAL A 88 -2.98 18.65 -0.48
N ALA A 89 -2.90 17.32 -0.55
CA ALA A 89 -4.00 16.43 -0.17
C ALA A 89 -4.47 16.67 1.27
N GLU A 90 -3.55 16.73 2.25
CA GLU A 90 -3.87 17.03 3.65
C GLU A 90 -4.60 18.39 3.81
N LYS A 91 -4.22 19.41 3.04
CA LYS A 91 -4.88 20.71 3.08
C LYS A 91 -6.29 20.65 2.49
N ILE A 92 -6.47 19.95 1.36
CA ILE A 92 -7.79 19.73 0.76
C ILE A 92 -8.70 18.98 1.73
N GLU A 93 -8.24 17.90 2.33
CA GLU A 93 -9.01 17.10 3.28
C GLU A 93 -9.41 17.88 4.55
N ARG A 94 -8.58 18.82 4.99
CA ARG A 94 -8.92 19.75 6.08
C ARG A 94 -9.89 20.86 5.67
N GLY A 95 -10.23 20.95 4.39
CA GLY A 95 -11.08 22.00 3.86
C GLY A 95 -10.39 23.37 3.80
N ASP A 96 -9.04 23.41 3.73
CA ASP A 96 -8.29 24.67 3.63
C ASP A 96 -8.53 25.30 2.23
N PRO A 97 -9.24 26.43 2.13
CA PRO A 97 -9.53 27.06 0.83
C PRO A 97 -8.25 27.52 0.12
N ALA A 98 -7.16 27.71 0.85
CA ALA A 98 -5.88 28.08 0.27
C ALA A 98 -5.27 26.94 -0.58
N ALA A 99 -5.74 25.70 -0.45
CA ALA A 99 -5.27 24.58 -1.25
C ALA A 99 -5.53 24.80 -2.77
N ALA A 100 -6.60 25.51 -3.13
CA ALA A 100 -6.96 25.78 -4.51
C ALA A 100 -5.86 26.52 -5.32
N ARG A 101 -4.95 27.23 -4.64
CA ARG A 101 -3.83 27.94 -5.30
C ARG A 101 -2.89 27.00 -6.07
N TRP A 102 -2.86 25.72 -5.73
CA TRP A 102 -1.99 24.73 -6.39
C TRP A 102 -2.73 23.90 -7.46
N ASN A 103 -4.02 24.12 -7.69
CA ASN A 103 -4.80 23.31 -8.62
C ASN A 103 -4.16 23.23 -10.01
N ALA A 104 -3.76 24.36 -10.58
CA ALA A 104 -3.10 24.39 -11.88
C ALA A 104 -1.78 23.60 -11.90
N GLN A 105 -1.00 23.69 -10.82
CA GLN A 105 0.27 22.96 -10.70
C GLN A 105 0.05 21.46 -10.54
N VAL A 106 -0.93 21.05 -9.73
CA VAL A 106 -1.31 19.64 -9.56
C VAL A 106 -1.86 19.07 -10.86
N ALA A 107 -2.73 19.80 -11.57
CA ALA A 107 -3.26 19.39 -12.88
C ALA A 107 -2.14 19.23 -13.94
N ALA A 108 -1.12 20.11 -13.92
CA ALA A 108 0.02 20.01 -14.83
C ALA A 108 0.83 18.73 -14.62
N LEU A 109 0.82 18.13 -13.43
CA LEU A 109 1.50 16.86 -13.13
C LEU A 109 0.87 15.66 -13.85
N ALA A 110 -0.29 15.79 -14.44
CA ALA A 110 -0.84 14.81 -15.37
C ALA A 110 0.07 14.53 -16.58
N ALA A 111 0.97 15.46 -16.92
CA ALA A 111 1.97 15.30 -17.98
C ALA A 111 3.35 14.86 -17.45
N SER A 112 3.49 14.48 -16.17
CA SER A 112 4.75 14.03 -15.59
C SER A 112 5.27 12.78 -16.30
N ARG A 113 6.60 12.70 -16.49
CA ARG A 113 7.25 11.49 -17.02
C ARG A 113 7.15 10.29 -16.06
N SER A 114 7.01 10.55 -14.74
CA SER A 114 6.89 9.50 -13.73
C SER A 114 5.46 9.03 -13.59
N PRO A 115 5.17 7.74 -13.84
CA PRO A 115 3.83 7.17 -13.60
C PRO A 115 3.37 7.32 -12.15
N ASP A 116 4.29 7.21 -11.19
CA ASP A 116 3.97 7.34 -9.77
C ASP A 116 3.52 8.76 -9.41
N VAL A 117 4.11 9.78 -10.03
CA VAL A 117 3.66 11.17 -9.86
C VAL A 117 2.29 11.36 -10.49
N ARG A 118 2.06 10.85 -11.72
CA ARG A 118 0.75 10.94 -12.38
C ARG A 118 -0.35 10.24 -11.58
N MET A 119 -0.04 9.04 -11.05
CA MET A 119 -0.95 8.28 -10.18
C MET A 119 -1.31 9.06 -8.90
N THR A 120 -0.30 9.60 -8.20
CA THR A 120 -0.53 10.39 -6.98
C THR A 120 -1.29 11.68 -7.29
N ALA A 121 -0.97 12.36 -8.39
CA ALA A 121 -1.70 13.55 -8.83
C ALA A 121 -3.17 13.22 -9.12
N ALA A 122 -3.47 12.10 -9.79
CA ALA A 122 -4.84 11.65 -10.05
C ALA A 122 -5.63 11.44 -8.74
N TRP A 123 -5.01 10.82 -7.74
CA TRP A 123 -5.62 10.65 -6.43
C TRP A 123 -5.92 11.99 -5.75
N VAL A 124 -4.94 12.92 -5.73
CA VAL A 124 -5.12 14.26 -5.13
C VAL A 124 -6.23 15.03 -5.84
N MET A 125 -6.26 15.00 -7.18
CA MET A 125 -7.32 15.64 -7.96
C MET A 125 -8.71 15.10 -7.64
N GLY A 126 -8.82 13.83 -7.26
CA GLY A 126 -10.07 13.23 -6.81
C GLY A 126 -10.58 13.77 -5.47
N LEU A 127 -9.75 14.40 -4.63
CA LEU A 127 -10.16 14.95 -3.34
C LEU A 127 -10.95 16.26 -3.49
N GLU A 128 -10.69 17.05 -4.54
CA GLU A 128 -11.36 18.32 -4.84
C GLU A 128 -12.19 18.21 -6.14
N HIS A 129 -13.41 17.68 -6.01
CA HIS A 129 -14.28 17.34 -7.14
C HIS A 129 -15.05 18.52 -7.76
N LYS A 130 -14.78 19.76 -7.35
CA LYS A 130 -15.38 20.97 -7.92
C LYS A 130 -14.47 21.65 -8.95
N SER A 131 -13.17 21.31 -8.99
CA SER A 131 -12.22 21.91 -9.91
C SER A 131 -12.41 21.39 -11.34
N ALA A 132 -12.74 22.27 -12.28
CA ALA A 132 -12.82 21.94 -13.70
C ALA A 132 -11.44 21.52 -14.26
N GLU A 133 -10.36 22.18 -13.82
CA GLU A 133 -8.98 21.84 -14.22
C GLU A 133 -8.63 20.40 -13.84
N PHE A 134 -9.02 19.96 -12.65
CA PHE A 134 -8.80 18.60 -12.21
C PHE A 134 -9.59 17.59 -13.03
N ARG A 135 -10.86 17.87 -13.30
CA ARG A 135 -11.67 17.01 -14.16
C ARG A 135 -11.04 16.84 -15.54
N ASP A 136 -10.61 17.93 -16.18
CA ASP A 136 -10.00 17.89 -17.51
C ASP A 136 -8.66 17.15 -17.53
N ALA A 137 -7.86 17.29 -16.48
CA ALA A 137 -6.63 16.53 -16.30
C ALA A 137 -6.90 15.02 -16.10
N LEU A 138 -7.87 14.66 -15.27
CA LEU A 138 -8.28 13.27 -15.02
C LEU A 138 -8.82 12.60 -16.28
N LEU A 139 -9.52 13.32 -17.15
CA LEU A 139 -9.99 12.80 -18.43
C LEU A 139 -8.86 12.44 -19.40
N LYS A 140 -7.71 13.07 -19.28
CA LYS A 140 -6.50 12.66 -20.03
C LYS A 140 -5.86 11.44 -19.38
N LEU A 141 -5.83 11.39 -18.04
CA LEU A 141 -5.21 10.29 -17.29
C LEU A 141 -6.01 8.97 -17.34
N VAL A 142 -7.31 9.02 -17.63
CA VAL A 142 -8.10 7.77 -17.80
C VAL A 142 -7.69 7.01 -19.08
N GLU A 143 -6.95 7.66 -19.99
CA GLU A 143 -6.36 7.07 -21.18
C GLU A 143 -4.84 6.87 -21.08
N ASP A 144 -4.26 7.00 -19.88
CA ASP A 144 -2.82 6.85 -19.64
C ASP A 144 -2.32 5.46 -20.08
N PRO A 145 -1.09 5.33 -20.63
CA PRO A 145 -0.51 4.05 -20.96
C PRO A 145 -0.37 3.12 -19.75
N GLU A 146 -0.16 3.69 -18.55
CA GLU A 146 0.01 2.92 -17.32
C GLU A 146 -1.34 2.58 -16.68
N PRO A 147 -1.68 1.29 -16.52
CA PRO A 147 -3.01 0.88 -16.02
C PRO A 147 -3.29 1.38 -14.60
N ILE A 148 -2.27 1.49 -13.74
CA ILE A 148 -2.46 2.00 -12.37
C ILE A 148 -2.84 3.49 -12.36
N VAL A 149 -2.34 4.26 -13.32
CA VAL A 149 -2.69 5.69 -13.47
C VAL A 149 -4.13 5.81 -13.97
N ARG A 150 -4.53 5.03 -14.99
CA ARG A 150 -5.91 5.00 -15.49
C ARG A 150 -6.92 4.68 -14.40
N ARG A 151 -6.62 3.64 -13.57
CA ARG A 151 -7.51 3.22 -12.46
C ARG A 151 -7.69 4.32 -11.43
N ASN A 152 -6.62 4.98 -11.00
CA ASN A 152 -6.70 6.09 -10.07
C ASN A 152 -7.49 7.27 -10.67
N ALA A 153 -7.28 7.59 -11.95
CA ALA A 153 -8.04 8.63 -12.64
C ALA A 153 -9.53 8.28 -12.75
N ALA A 154 -9.86 7.02 -13.05
CA ALA A 154 -11.24 6.56 -13.12
C ALA A 154 -11.94 6.66 -11.76
N LEU A 155 -11.30 6.22 -10.68
CA LEU A 155 -11.83 6.33 -9.32
C LEU A 155 -12.01 7.79 -8.88
N ALA A 156 -11.08 8.67 -9.27
CA ALA A 156 -11.21 10.11 -9.04
C ALA A 156 -12.40 10.70 -9.80
N LEU A 157 -12.59 10.34 -11.07
CA LEU A 157 -13.71 10.82 -11.91
C LEU A 157 -15.08 10.38 -11.39
N VAL A 158 -15.18 9.27 -10.64
CA VAL A 158 -16.44 8.88 -9.97
C VAL A 158 -16.94 10.00 -9.05
N ARG A 159 -16.03 10.69 -8.34
CA ARG A 159 -16.40 11.79 -7.43
C ARG A 159 -16.94 13.02 -8.18
N PHE A 160 -16.55 13.18 -9.44
CA PHE A 160 -17.12 14.19 -10.35
C PHE A 160 -18.45 13.75 -10.98
N GLY A 161 -18.89 12.51 -10.75
CA GLY A 161 -20.05 11.93 -11.43
C GLY A 161 -19.86 11.75 -12.94
N ASP A 162 -18.61 11.73 -13.43
CA ASP A 162 -18.32 11.69 -14.87
C ASP A 162 -18.38 10.26 -15.42
N PRO A 163 -19.32 9.95 -16.33
CA PRO A 163 -19.51 8.58 -16.83
C PRO A 163 -18.39 8.07 -17.73
N ARG A 164 -17.46 8.92 -18.19
CA ARG A 164 -16.34 8.52 -19.05
C ARG A 164 -15.33 7.60 -18.35
N CYS A 165 -15.37 7.50 -17.02
CA CYS A 165 -14.58 6.54 -16.24
C CYS A 165 -15.10 5.09 -16.31
N ARG A 166 -16.34 4.84 -16.81
CA ARG A 166 -16.99 3.52 -16.76
C ARG A 166 -16.19 2.42 -17.42
N GLY A 167 -15.55 2.71 -18.54
CA GLY A 167 -14.74 1.74 -19.28
C GLY A 167 -13.60 1.18 -18.44
N GLU A 168 -12.87 2.04 -17.74
CA GLU A 168 -11.77 1.60 -16.86
C GLU A 168 -12.29 0.93 -15.58
N LEU A 169 -13.40 1.41 -14.99
CA LEU A 169 -14.04 0.73 -13.86
C LEU A 169 -14.49 -0.70 -14.24
N LEU A 170 -15.01 -0.87 -15.45
CA LEU A 170 -15.36 -2.19 -15.97
C LEU A 170 -14.11 -3.06 -16.18
N ALA A 171 -13.02 -2.48 -16.70
CA ALA A 171 -11.74 -3.16 -16.87
C ALA A 171 -11.13 -3.62 -15.52
N MET A 172 -11.36 -2.88 -14.43
CA MET A 172 -10.94 -3.26 -13.08
C MET A 172 -11.64 -4.54 -12.55
N LEU A 173 -12.77 -4.93 -13.11
CA LEU A 173 -13.49 -6.17 -12.77
C LEU A 173 -13.03 -7.37 -13.62
N ARG A 174 -12.15 -7.16 -14.60
CA ARG A 174 -11.69 -8.19 -15.54
C ARG A 174 -10.22 -8.49 -15.36
N PRO A 175 -9.78 -9.69 -15.73
CA PRO A 175 -8.36 -10.00 -15.76
C PRO A 175 -7.59 -9.06 -16.69
N PHE A 176 -6.44 -8.61 -16.22
CA PHE A 176 -5.52 -7.76 -16.98
C PHE A 176 -4.50 -8.63 -17.74
N SER A 177 -4.38 -8.42 -19.04
CA SER A 177 -3.40 -9.10 -19.88
C SER A 177 -2.03 -8.42 -19.79
N VAL A 178 -1.03 -9.17 -19.31
CA VAL A 178 0.39 -8.76 -19.33
C VAL A 178 1.03 -9.31 -20.58
N LYS A 179 1.43 -8.39 -21.47
CA LYS A 179 2.05 -8.74 -22.76
C LYS A 179 3.56 -8.68 -22.69
N ALA A 180 4.21 -9.46 -23.55
CA ALA A 180 5.65 -9.47 -23.74
C ALA A 180 6.16 -8.10 -24.23
N PRO A 181 7.09 -7.45 -23.51
CA PRO A 181 7.66 -6.17 -23.95
C PRO A 181 8.59 -6.32 -25.15
N ALA A 182 9.20 -7.50 -25.31
CA ALA A 182 10.11 -7.88 -26.41
C ALA A 182 10.05 -9.39 -26.60
N GLU A 183 10.63 -9.88 -27.67
CA GLU A 183 10.86 -11.32 -27.85
C GLU A 183 11.81 -11.84 -26.76
N GLY A 184 11.69 -13.12 -26.41
CA GLY A 184 12.55 -13.70 -25.39
C GLY A 184 12.23 -15.17 -25.08
N THR A 185 13.05 -15.73 -24.20
CA THR A 185 12.87 -17.07 -23.66
C THR A 185 12.89 -17.01 -22.14
N ALA A 186 11.88 -17.60 -21.49
CA ALA A 186 11.78 -17.61 -20.05
C ALA A 186 12.92 -18.38 -19.38
N LEU A 187 13.51 -17.76 -18.34
CA LEU A 187 14.36 -18.42 -17.36
C LEU A 187 13.55 -18.88 -16.15
N THR A 188 12.62 -18.06 -15.72
CA THR A 188 11.68 -18.34 -14.64
C THR A 188 10.35 -17.67 -14.94
N ALA A 189 9.25 -18.28 -14.51
CA ALA A 189 7.92 -17.70 -14.59
C ALA A 189 7.09 -18.07 -13.36
N LEU A 190 6.22 -17.17 -12.90
CA LEU A 190 5.26 -17.46 -11.83
C LEU A 190 4.19 -18.43 -12.32
N THR A 191 3.65 -19.19 -11.37
CA THR A 191 2.56 -20.15 -11.61
C THR A 191 1.20 -19.53 -11.33
N GLU A 192 0.17 -20.13 -11.91
CA GLU A 192 -1.23 -19.80 -11.64
C GLU A 192 -1.55 -19.86 -10.14
N GLY A 193 -2.46 -19.04 -9.68
CA GLY A 193 -2.84 -18.92 -8.27
C GLY A 193 -1.92 -18.02 -7.42
N THR A 194 -0.75 -17.61 -7.93
CA THR A 194 0.20 -16.78 -7.16
C THR A 194 -0.33 -15.37 -6.97
N PRO A 195 -0.43 -14.87 -5.71
CA PRO A 195 -0.77 -13.46 -5.47
C PRO A 195 0.41 -12.56 -5.86
N VAL A 196 0.10 -11.44 -6.49
CA VAL A 196 1.09 -10.46 -6.95
C VAL A 196 0.71 -9.06 -6.51
N LYS A 197 1.71 -8.25 -6.23
CA LYS A 197 1.59 -6.80 -6.03
C LYS A 197 2.07 -6.09 -7.28
N ARG A 198 1.77 -4.81 -7.41
CA ARG A 198 2.42 -3.98 -8.42
C ARG A 198 3.95 -4.14 -8.29
N GLU A 199 4.65 -4.19 -9.42
CA GLU A 199 6.10 -4.43 -9.54
C GLU A 199 6.57 -5.84 -9.12
N SER A 200 5.66 -6.76 -8.74
CA SER A 200 6.05 -8.16 -8.52
C SER A 200 6.67 -8.75 -9.79
N LEU A 201 7.77 -9.48 -9.63
CA LEU A 201 8.42 -10.17 -10.72
C LEU A 201 7.53 -11.34 -11.20
N LEU A 202 7.10 -11.31 -12.46
CA LEU A 202 6.30 -12.36 -13.08
C LEU A 202 7.16 -13.39 -13.82
N ALA A 203 8.16 -12.90 -14.57
CA ALA A 203 9.11 -13.74 -15.30
C ALA A 203 10.46 -13.06 -15.44
N ARG A 204 11.52 -13.87 -15.50
CA ARG A 204 12.84 -13.46 -16.01
C ARG A 204 13.08 -14.10 -17.38
N TYR A 205 13.70 -13.39 -18.28
CA TYR A 205 13.95 -13.88 -19.63
C TYR A 205 15.26 -13.33 -20.19
N PHE A 206 15.71 -13.95 -21.28
CA PHE A 206 16.82 -13.48 -22.12
C PHE A 206 16.37 -13.41 -23.56
N VAL A 207 17.01 -12.54 -24.35
CA VAL A 207 16.79 -12.45 -25.81
C VAL A 207 17.76 -13.36 -26.54
N LEU A 208 19.05 -13.25 -26.24
CA LEU A 208 20.12 -14.09 -26.79
C LEU A 208 21.11 -14.50 -25.68
N LYS A 209 21.57 -15.74 -25.65
CA LYS A 209 22.63 -16.18 -24.73
C LYS A 209 24.02 -15.86 -25.31
N PRO A 210 25.04 -15.47 -24.51
CA PRO A 210 24.98 -15.02 -23.10
C PRO A 210 24.70 -13.53 -23.05
N GLN A 211 23.56 -13.10 -22.56
CA GLN A 211 23.15 -11.69 -22.53
C GLN A 211 22.50 -11.37 -21.16
N PRO A 212 22.38 -10.10 -20.79
CA PRO A 212 21.70 -9.72 -19.56
C PRO A 212 20.28 -10.28 -19.52
N THR A 213 19.83 -10.62 -18.31
CA THR A 213 18.46 -11.04 -18.08
C THR A 213 17.56 -9.82 -17.93
N TYR A 214 16.37 -9.93 -18.49
CA TYR A 214 15.30 -8.94 -18.39
C TYR A 214 14.18 -9.46 -17.51
N GLU A 215 13.33 -8.55 -17.06
CA GLU A 215 12.24 -8.85 -16.14
C GLU A 215 10.90 -8.41 -16.73
N VAL A 216 9.89 -9.27 -16.56
CA VAL A 216 8.48 -8.92 -16.75
C VAL A 216 7.89 -8.73 -15.36
N ARG A 217 7.36 -7.55 -15.07
CA ARG A 217 6.78 -7.19 -13.77
C ARG A 217 5.28 -6.95 -13.89
N SER A 218 4.56 -7.22 -12.81
CA SER A 218 3.12 -6.94 -12.77
C SER A 218 2.88 -5.43 -12.71
N PRO A 219 2.10 -4.85 -13.63
CA PRO A 219 1.76 -3.44 -13.55
C PRO A 219 0.67 -3.14 -12.51
N LEU A 220 0.00 -4.19 -12.01
CA LEU A 220 -1.14 -4.12 -11.12
C LEU A 220 -1.04 -5.17 -10.00
N PRO A 221 -1.62 -4.95 -8.83
CA PRO A 221 -1.85 -5.99 -7.85
C PRO A 221 -2.93 -6.95 -8.32
N GLY A 222 -2.96 -8.17 -7.77
CA GLY A 222 -3.95 -9.18 -8.11
C GLY A 222 -3.45 -10.60 -7.86
N ARG A 223 -3.94 -11.54 -8.67
CA ARG A 223 -3.53 -12.95 -8.66
C ARG A 223 -3.28 -13.42 -10.08
N VAL A 224 -2.24 -14.20 -10.29
CA VAL A 224 -2.02 -14.87 -11.61
C VAL A 224 -3.18 -15.83 -11.85
N GLU A 225 -4.10 -15.46 -12.72
CA GLU A 225 -5.22 -16.30 -13.14
C GLU A 225 -4.75 -17.34 -14.15
N LYS A 226 -3.91 -16.90 -15.11
CA LYS A 226 -3.37 -17.75 -16.15
C LYS A 226 -1.93 -17.38 -16.48
N ALA A 227 -1.09 -18.39 -16.66
CA ALA A 227 0.28 -18.25 -17.11
C ALA A 227 0.45 -18.99 -18.46
N PHE A 228 0.64 -18.23 -19.54
CA PHE A 228 0.88 -18.77 -20.89
C PHE A 228 2.34 -19.13 -21.12
N VAL A 229 3.22 -18.73 -20.20
CA VAL A 229 4.65 -18.91 -20.27
C VAL A 229 5.14 -19.78 -19.09
N LYS A 230 6.14 -20.63 -19.40
CA LYS A 230 6.86 -21.48 -18.43
C LYS A 230 8.34 -21.40 -18.74
N GLU A 231 9.18 -21.85 -17.81
CA GLU A 231 10.62 -21.95 -18.02
C GLU A 231 10.96 -22.65 -19.35
N GLY A 232 11.88 -22.08 -20.11
CA GLY A 232 12.32 -22.59 -21.42
C GLY A 232 11.39 -22.23 -22.60
N VAL A 233 10.20 -21.67 -22.36
CA VAL A 233 9.28 -21.24 -23.42
C VAL A 233 9.70 -19.92 -24.00
N SER A 234 9.73 -19.83 -25.33
CA SER A 234 10.02 -18.63 -26.10
C SER A 234 8.71 -17.94 -26.54
N TRP A 235 8.75 -16.62 -26.66
CA TRP A 235 7.63 -15.79 -27.13
C TRP A 235 8.11 -14.66 -28.04
N ARG A 236 7.17 -14.00 -28.69
CA ARG A 236 7.38 -12.79 -29.50
C ARG A 236 6.92 -11.55 -28.74
N ALA A 237 7.43 -10.40 -29.13
CA ALA A 237 6.94 -9.11 -28.64
C ALA A 237 5.41 -9.01 -28.85
N GLY A 238 4.68 -8.61 -27.80
CA GLY A 238 3.22 -8.46 -27.82
C GLY A 238 2.43 -9.74 -27.48
N ASP A 239 3.07 -10.91 -27.40
CA ASP A 239 2.40 -12.14 -26.96
C ASP A 239 1.88 -11.97 -25.52
N GLU A 240 0.72 -12.60 -25.23
CA GLU A 240 0.14 -12.62 -23.90
C GLU A 240 0.91 -13.60 -23.02
N LEU A 241 1.49 -13.10 -21.91
CA LEU A 241 2.29 -13.92 -21.00
C LEU A 241 1.52 -14.33 -19.76
N PHE A 242 0.71 -13.42 -19.22
CA PHE A 242 -0.08 -13.65 -17.99
C PHE A 242 -1.43 -12.95 -18.07
N LEU A 243 -2.43 -13.57 -17.44
CA LEU A 243 -3.66 -12.88 -17.02
C LEU A 243 -3.61 -12.69 -15.52
N ILE A 244 -3.80 -11.44 -15.08
CA ILE A 244 -3.83 -11.06 -13.66
C ILE A 244 -5.28 -10.74 -13.29
N ALA A 245 -5.92 -11.66 -12.56
CA ALA A 245 -7.24 -11.39 -11.98
C ALA A 245 -7.15 -10.26 -10.96
N PRO A 246 -8.17 -9.38 -10.89
CA PRO A 246 -8.23 -8.33 -9.89
C PRO A 246 -8.25 -8.92 -8.47
N ASP A 247 -7.66 -8.20 -7.52
CA ASP A 247 -7.82 -8.51 -6.11
C ASP A 247 -9.15 -7.96 -5.55
N GLU A 248 -9.40 -8.25 -4.28
CA GLU A 248 -10.63 -7.84 -3.61
C GLU A 248 -10.79 -6.32 -3.52
N GLU A 249 -9.70 -5.59 -3.31
CA GLU A 249 -9.69 -4.14 -3.16
C GLU A 249 -10.09 -3.49 -4.48
N GLN A 250 -9.48 -3.89 -5.58
CA GLN A 250 -9.83 -3.41 -6.92
C GLN A 250 -11.27 -3.68 -7.28
N ALA A 251 -11.75 -4.90 -6.97
CA ALA A 251 -13.14 -5.27 -7.24
C ALA A 251 -14.12 -4.42 -6.42
N ARG A 252 -13.82 -4.18 -5.13
CA ARG A 252 -14.64 -3.30 -4.28
C ARG A 252 -14.69 -1.88 -4.80
N ASP A 253 -13.55 -1.32 -5.15
CA ASP A 253 -13.43 0.06 -5.64
C ASP A 253 -14.19 0.24 -6.95
N ALA A 254 -14.03 -0.68 -7.90
CA ALA A 254 -14.74 -0.67 -9.15
C ALA A 254 -16.26 -0.76 -8.95
N LEU A 255 -16.72 -1.66 -8.08
CA LEU A 255 -18.15 -1.83 -7.78
C LEU A 255 -18.72 -0.58 -7.09
N VAL A 256 -17.99 0.04 -6.17
CA VAL A 256 -18.38 1.33 -5.57
C VAL A 256 -18.46 2.42 -6.64
N GLY A 257 -17.47 2.52 -7.51
CA GLY A 257 -17.50 3.49 -8.60
C GLY A 257 -18.72 3.27 -9.51
N LEU A 258 -18.97 2.04 -9.95
CA LEU A 258 -20.10 1.67 -10.79
C LEU A 258 -21.46 1.85 -10.08
N TYR A 259 -21.51 1.74 -8.75
CA TYR A 259 -22.72 2.08 -8.00
C TYR A 259 -23.16 3.52 -8.27
N TYR A 260 -22.23 4.47 -8.36
CA TYR A 260 -22.55 5.88 -8.59
C TYR A 260 -22.74 6.23 -10.07
N VAL A 261 -21.90 5.69 -10.95
CA VAL A 261 -21.85 6.14 -12.37
C VAL A 261 -22.21 5.06 -13.38
N GLY A 262 -22.33 3.78 -12.98
CA GLY A 262 -22.56 2.66 -13.89
C GLY A 262 -23.83 2.77 -14.70
N GLY A 263 -23.84 2.21 -15.90
CA GLY A 263 -24.94 2.18 -16.85
C GLY A 263 -25.25 0.76 -17.33
N ALA A 264 -26.10 0.65 -18.36
CA ALA A 264 -26.53 -0.64 -18.89
C ALA A 264 -25.36 -1.51 -19.39
N GLY A 265 -24.31 -0.89 -19.94
CA GLY A 265 -23.15 -1.60 -20.51
C GLY A 265 -22.34 -2.37 -19.49
N GLU A 266 -22.32 -1.93 -18.23
CA GLU A 266 -21.55 -2.53 -17.16
C GLU A 266 -22.33 -3.61 -16.39
N LEU A 267 -23.67 -3.66 -16.56
CA LEU A 267 -24.56 -4.49 -15.76
C LEU A 267 -24.20 -5.98 -15.82
N GLY A 268 -23.86 -6.50 -17.01
CA GLY A 268 -23.55 -7.93 -17.19
C GLY A 268 -22.33 -8.38 -16.34
N GLU A 269 -21.30 -7.55 -16.27
CA GLU A 269 -20.09 -7.85 -15.48
C GLU A 269 -20.36 -7.70 -13.98
N VAL A 270 -21.11 -6.66 -13.58
CA VAL A 270 -21.53 -6.49 -12.18
C VAL A 270 -22.38 -7.67 -11.71
N GLU A 271 -23.29 -8.17 -12.55
CA GLU A 271 -24.10 -9.36 -12.26
C GLU A 271 -23.27 -10.64 -12.16
N ARG A 272 -22.19 -10.76 -12.93
CA ARG A 272 -21.22 -11.87 -12.79
C ARG A 272 -20.65 -11.90 -11.37
N TYR A 273 -20.24 -10.76 -10.84
CA TYR A 273 -19.76 -10.62 -9.47
C TYR A 273 -20.88 -10.85 -8.44
N ALA A 274 -22.11 -10.44 -8.72
CA ALA A 274 -23.27 -10.69 -7.83
C ALA A 274 -23.65 -12.16 -7.74
N ARG A 275 -23.39 -12.96 -8.77
CA ARG A 275 -23.53 -14.43 -8.69
C ARG A 275 -22.43 -15.09 -7.88
N GLY A 276 -21.27 -14.44 -7.77
CA GLY A 276 -20.07 -14.91 -7.10
C GLY A 276 -18.97 -15.20 -8.11
N VAL A 277 -17.77 -14.68 -7.83
CA VAL A 277 -16.53 -14.93 -8.57
C VAL A 277 -15.61 -15.70 -7.65
N GLU A 278 -14.97 -16.75 -8.18
CA GLU A 278 -14.03 -17.58 -7.42
C GLU A 278 -12.91 -16.74 -6.82
N GLY A 279 -12.59 -16.99 -5.55
CA GLY A 279 -11.57 -16.25 -4.82
C GLY A 279 -11.99 -14.87 -4.32
N MET A 280 -13.24 -14.43 -4.57
CA MET A 280 -13.78 -13.17 -4.03
C MET A 280 -14.60 -13.41 -2.76
N PRO A 281 -14.43 -12.56 -1.71
CA PRO A 281 -15.17 -12.71 -0.46
C PRO A 281 -16.67 -12.33 -0.61
N ALA A 282 -17.47 -12.76 0.35
CA ALA A 282 -18.93 -12.57 0.33
C ALA A 282 -19.36 -11.09 0.26
N ASP A 283 -18.62 -10.18 0.89
CA ASP A 283 -18.91 -8.75 0.87
C ASP A 283 -18.79 -8.12 -0.53
N VAL A 284 -17.87 -8.62 -1.37
CA VAL A 284 -17.76 -8.22 -2.78
C VAL A 284 -19.00 -8.65 -3.55
N LYS A 285 -19.50 -9.88 -3.31
CA LYS A 285 -20.75 -10.38 -3.92
C LYS A 285 -21.95 -9.52 -3.52
N GLU A 286 -22.08 -9.19 -2.24
CA GLU A 286 -23.17 -8.32 -1.75
C GLU A 286 -23.10 -6.92 -2.37
N LYS A 287 -21.89 -6.35 -2.41
CA LYS A 287 -21.65 -5.04 -3.03
C LYS A 287 -22.04 -5.05 -4.50
N ALA A 288 -21.67 -6.10 -5.23
CA ALA A 288 -22.05 -6.27 -6.62
C ALA A 288 -23.57 -6.36 -6.81
N ALA A 289 -24.29 -7.10 -5.94
CA ALA A 289 -25.75 -7.18 -5.99
C ALA A 289 -26.40 -5.79 -5.80
N ARG A 290 -25.94 -5.02 -4.81
CA ARG A 290 -26.42 -3.64 -4.58
C ARG A 290 -26.11 -2.72 -5.75
N THR A 291 -24.93 -2.86 -6.35
CA THR A 291 -24.50 -2.07 -7.53
C THR A 291 -25.37 -2.40 -8.73
N ALA A 292 -25.65 -3.69 -9.00
CA ALA A 292 -26.53 -4.12 -10.07
C ALA A 292 -27.94 -3.52 -9.92
N GLU A 293 -28.48 -3.53 -8.70
CA GLU A 293 -29.79 -2.92 -8.42
C GLU A 293 -29.79 -1.41 -8.67
N ALA A 294 -28.75 -0.69 -8.21
CA ALA A 294 -28.62 0.74 -8.45
C ALA A 294 -28.54 1.08 -9.93
N ILE A 295 -27.78 0.29 -10.71
CA ILE A 295 -27.69 0.46 -12.18
C ILE A 295 -29.06 0.22 -12.81
N ARG A 296 -29.77 -0.86 -12.47
CA ARG A 296 -31.10 -1.15 -13.04
C ARG A 296 -32.10 -0.02 -12.76
N ARG A 297 -32.13 0.50 -11.53
CA ARG A 297 -33.00 1.64 -11.17
C ARG A 297 -32.69 2.88 -12.01
N ARG A 298 -31.38 3.19 -12.21
CA ARG A 298 -30.94 4.32 -13.01
C ARG A 298 -31.33 4.18 -14.49
N VAL A 299 -31.18 2.99 -15.05
CA VAL A 299 -31.51 2.70 -16.45
C VAL A 299 -33.02 2.69 -16.68
N SER A 300 -33.81 2.18 -15.72
CA SER A 300 -35.28 2.19 -15.83
C SER A 300 -35.88 3.58 -15.60
N GLY A 301 -35.26 4.41 -14.74
CA GLY A 301 -35.73 5.78 -14.48
C GLY A 301 -35.31 6.81 -15.56
N ALA A 302 -34.40 6.42 -16.46
CA ALA A 302 -33.98 7.25 -17.59
C ALA A 302 -34.82 7.02 -18.87
N ARG A 303 -35.81 6.12 -18.81
CA ARG A 303 -36.80 5.88 -19.86
C ARG A 303 -38.08 6.65 -19.54
#